data_fa73570ed5698d16b6c31c2bc4273d6a
#
_entry.id   fa73570ed5698d16b6c31c2bc4273d6a
#
_cell.length_a   1.000
_cell.length_b   1.000
_cell.length_c   1.000
_cell.angle_alpha   90.00
_cell.angle_beta   90.00
_cell.angle_gamma   90.00
#
_symmetry.space_group_name_H-M   'P 1'
#
loop_
_entity.id
_entity.type
_entity.pdbx_description
1 polymer ?
#
loop_
_entity_poly.entity_id
_entity_poly.type
_entity_poly.pdbx_seq_one_letter_code
_entity_poly.pdbx_strand_id
1 'polypeptide(L)'
;MIYVIDHEDSFTYNLVHLLEGFAPTYVSNYYDINWRQLEKSKIIIFSPGPGNPSNYPETQKVYNMYKGKKKIIGICLGFQQILYAENAHIVPQKKIYHGYQSRIKALKESALFKPNKVFLVGRYHSLKLKEPFNSLSVSYTHLTLPTKA
;
A
#
# COMPACT_ATOMS: atom_id res chain seq x y z
N MET A 1 8.09 11.60 13.01
CA MET A 1 7.94 10.17 13.34
C MET A 1 7.00 9.53 12.32
N ILE A 2 7.36 8.35 11.86
CA ILE A 2 6.55 7.46 11.01
C ILE A 2 5.89 6.43 11.92
N TYR A 3 4.64 6.09 11.65
CA TYR A 3 3.93 5.00 12.31
C TYR A 3 3.64 3.90 11.30
N VAL A 4 4.06 2.68 11.58
CA VAL A 4 3.82 1.51 10.73
C VAL A 4 2.80 0.62 11.41
N ILE A 5 1.72 0.30 10.70
CA ILE A 5 0.78 -0.76 11.08
C ILE A 5 1.25 -2.04 10.42
N ASP A 6 1.66 -3.00 11.24
CA ASP A 6 2.13 -4.31 10.81
C ASP A 6 0.95 -5.28 10.65
N HIS A 7 0.80 -5.80 9.43
CA HIS A 7 -0.18 -6.84 9.09
C HIS A 7 0.44 -8.25 9.10
N GLU A 8 1.49 -8.43 9.91
CA GLU A 8 2.15 -9.73 10.13
C GLU A 8 2.79 -10.31 8.84
N ASP A 9 3.37 -9.44 8.04
CA ASP A 9 4.16 -9.84 6.88
C ASP A 9 5.64 -10.01 7.26
N SER A 10 6.27 -11.07 6.77
CA SER A 10 7.70 -11.33 7.01
C SER A 10 8.60 -10.20 6.50
N PHE A 11 8.13 -9.37 5.58
CA PHE A 11 8.88 -8.26 5.00
C PHE A 11 8.70 -6.93 5.74
N THR A 12 7.78 -6.85 6.72
CA THR A 12 7.50 -5.60 7.44
C THR A 12 8.74 -5.01 8.09
N TYR A 13 9.57 -5.83 8.73
CA TYR A 13 10.77 -5.32 9.40
C TYR A 13 11.87 -4.87 8.44
N ASN A 14 11.94 -5.40 7.23
CA ASN A 14 12.81 -4.86 6.17
C ASN A 14 12.36 -3.46 5.76
N LEU A 15 11.04 -3.26 5.66
CA LEU A 15 10.46 -1.95 5.42
C LEU A 15 10.76 -0.98 6.57
N VAL A 16 10.57 -1.41 7.81
CA VAL A 16 10.86 -0.62 9.02
C VAL A 16 12.31 -0.16 9.03
N HIS A 17 13.24 -1.08 8.81
CA HIS A 17 14.68 -0.77 8.76
C HIS A 17 15.01 0.28 7.68
N LEU A 18 14.39 0.18 6.51
CA LEU A 18 14.53 1.19 5.47
C LEU A 18 14.00 2.56 5.93
N LEU A 19 12.85 2.60 6.61
CA LEU A 19 12.21 3.83 7.06
C LEU A 19 12.97 4.53 8.19
N GLU A 20 13.62 3.78 9.07
CA GLU A 20 14.45 4.31 10.15
C GLU A 20 15.62 5.15 9.64
N GLY A 21 16.08 4.89 8.42
CA GLY A 21 17.06 5.74 7.73
C GLY A 21 16.55 7.15 7.39
N PHE A 22 15.25 7.40 7.44
CA PHE A 22 14.64 8.69 7.11
C PHE A 22 14.05 9.40 8.32
N ALA A 23 13.48 8.67 9.27
CA ALA A 23 12.87 9.26 10.48
C ALA A 23 12.62 8.20 11.55
N PRO A 24 12.54 8.60 12.85
CA PRO A 24 12.12 7.70 13.91
C PRO A 24 10.83 7.00 13.56
N THR A 25 10.81 5.67 13.67
CA THR A 25 9.71 4.80 13.26
C THR A 25 9.17 4.05 14.46
N TYR A 26 7.86 4.03 14.61
CA TYR A 26 7.12 3.23 15.59
C TYR A 26 6.30 2.17 14.86
N VAL A 27 6.31 0.95 15.37
CA VAL A 27 5.59 -0.19 14.79
C VAL A 27 4.59 -0.72 15.81
N SER A 28 3.39 -1.03 15.38
CA SER A 28 2.43 -1.84 16.14
C SER A 28 1.71 -2.81 15.23
N ASN A 29 1.25 -3.92 15.79
CA ASN A 29 0.38 -4.83 15.05
C ASN A 29 -0.98 -4.18 14.77
N TYR A 30 -1.63 -4.59 13.68
CA TYR A 30 -2.93 -4.06 13.25
C TYR A 30 -4.05 -4.24 14.30
N TYR A 31 -3.95 -5.22 15.18
CA TYR A 31 -4.91 -5.49 16.25
C TYR A 31 -4.56 -4.85 17.60
N ASP A 32 -3.35 -4.27 17.72
CA ASP A 32 -2.86 -3.59 18.93
C ASP A 32 -2.32 -2.20 18.62
N ILE A 33 -3.19 -1.32 18.15
CA ILE A 33 -2.86 0.04 17.73
C ILE A 33 -2.52 0.91 18.94
N ASN A 34 -1.29 1.43 19.00
CA ASN A 34 -0.94 2.46 19.98
C ASN A 34 -1.42 3.84 19.51
N TRP A 35 -2.64 4.18 19.89
CA TRP A 35 -3.30 5.43 19.48
C TRP A 35 -2.53 6.68 19.86
N ARG A 36 -1.85 6.67 21.02
CA ARG A 36 -1.04 7.80 21.47
C ARG A 36 0.16 8.05 20.56
N GLN A 37 0.83 7.01 20.11
CA GLN A 37 1.96 7.14 19.18
C GLN A 37 1.46 7.44 17.77
N LEU A 38 0.35 6.84 17.37
CA LEU A 38 -0.29 7.11 16.09
C LEU A 38 -0.66 8.60 15.96
N GLU A 39 -1.24 9.19 17.03
CA GLU A 39 -1.59 10.60 17.03
C GLU A 39 -0.38 11.52 16.85
N LYS A 40 0.76 11.21 17.45
CA LYS A 40 2.02 11.96 17.32
C LYS A 40 2.69 11.79 15.95
N SER A 41 2.33 10.81 15.17
CA SER A 41 2.95 10.56 13.87
C SER A 41 2.51 11.59 12.82
N LYS A 42 3.39 11.84 11.84
CA LYS A 42 3.10 12.66 10.65
C LYS A 42 2.75 11.81 9.43
N ILE A 43 3.25 10.59 9.41
CA ILE A 43 3.08 9.64 8.32
C ILE A 43 2.63 8.32 8.92
N ILE A 44 1.62 7.70 8.31
CA ILE A 44 1.13 6.36 8.65
C ILE A 44 1.43 5.46 7.46
N ILE A 45 2.01 4.31 7.72
CA ILE A 45 2.31 3.31 6.70
C ILE A 45 1.54 2.03 7.03
N PHE A 46 0.79 1.54 6.07
CA PHE A 46 0.16 0.23 6.10
C PHE A 46 1.10 -0.76 5.41
N SER A 47 1.57 -1.75 6.15
CA SER A 47 2.53 -2.73 5.67
C SER A 47 1.93 -3.69 4.63
N PRO A 48 2.77 -4.47 3.93
CA PRO A 48 2.34 -5.72 3.32
C PRO A 48 1.66 -6.62 4.36
N GLY A 49 0.96 -7.65 3.89
CA GLY A 49 0.32 -8.63 4.77
C GLY A 49 -0.43 -9.71 3.99
N PRO A 50 -0.86 -10.78 4.65
CA PRO A 50 -1.66 -11.84 4.06
C PRO A 50 -3.14 -11.45 3.94
N GLY A 51 -3.91 -12.25 3.22
CA GLY A 51 -5.36 -12.19 3.20
C GLY A 51 -5.94 -11.07 2.34
N ASN A 52 -7.07 -10.54 2.79
CA ASN A 52 -7.89 -9.57 2.07
C ASN A 52 -8.07 -8.31 2.95
N PRO A 53 -8.20 -7.11 2.36
CA PRO A 53 -8.47 -5.88 3.11
C PRO A 53 -9.62 -5.95 4.11
N SER A 54 -10.68 -6.70 3.81
CA SER A 54 -11.81 -6.87 4.73
C SER A 54 -11.47 -7.59 6.04
N ASN A 55 -10.32 -8.26 6.13
CA ASN A 55 -9.87 -8.94 7.35
C ASN A 55 -9.31 -7.96 8.42
N TYR A 56 -9.16 -6.68 8.07
CA TYR A 56 -8.45 -5.70 8.90
C TYR A 56 -9.31 -4.45 9.22
N PRO A 57 -10.40 -4.61 9.98
CA PRO A 57 -11.31 -3.50 10.28
C PRO A 57 -10.65 -2.35 11.05
N GLU A 58 -9.66 -2.65 11.92
CA GLU A 58 -8.94 -1.61 12.67
C GLU A 58 -8.10 -0.73 11.74
N THR A 59 -7.49 -1.29 10.71
CA THR A 59 -6.76 -0.51 9.69
C THR A 59 -7.72 0.40 8.91
N GLN A 60 -8.93 -0.09 8.58
CA GLN A 60 -9.97 0.71 7.94
C GLN A 60 -10.39 1.89 8.83
N LYS A 61 -10.54 1.65 10.14
CA LYS A 61 -10.84 2.68 11.13
C LYS A 61 -9.74 3.75 11.18
N VAL A 62 -8.46 3.34 11.22
CA VAL A 62 -7.33 4.27 11.17
C VAL A 62 -7.37 5.10 9.89
N TYR A 63 -7.57 4.47 8.73
CA TYR A 63 -7.68 5.18 7.47
C TYR A 63 -8.77 6.25 7.51
N ASN A 64 -9.99 5.89 7.87
CA ASN A 64 -11.13 6.82 7.90
C ASN A 64 -10.92 7.99 8.88
N MET A 65 -10.24 7.73 10.01
CA MET A 65 -9.97 8.76 11.02
C MET A 65 -8.91 9.77 10.57
N TYR A 66 -7.89 9.33 9.82
CA TYR A 66 -6.74 10.16 9.47
C TYR A 66 -6.64 10.57 8.00
N LYS A 67 -7.52 10.06 7.15
CA LYS A 67 -7.65 10.50 5.76
C LYS A 67 -7.81 12.03 5.69
N GLY A 68 -6.99 12.68 4.86
CA GLY A 68 -6.94 14.14 4.72
C GLY A 68 -6.25 14.89 5.87
N LYS A 69 -5.92 14.23 6.99
CA LYS A 69 -5.24 14.83 8.14
C LYS A 69 -3.76 14.46 8.23
N LYS A 70 -3.42 13.24 7.82
CA LYS A 70 -2.04 12.72 7.83
C LYS A 70 -1.70 12.13 6.45
N LYS A 71 -0.40 12.02 6.16
CA LYS A 71 0.06 11.28 4.98
C LYS A 71 -0.09 9.79 5.27
N ILE A 72 -0.83 9.08 4.42
CA ILE A 72 -1.02 7.63 4.53
C ILE A 72 -0.42 6.97 3.29
N ILE A 73 0.42 5.98 3.49
CA ILE A 73 1.09 5.21 2.44
C ILE A 73 0.76 3.73 2.65
N GLY A 74 0.29 3.07 1.61
CA GLY A 74 0.04 1.63 1.63
C GLY A 74 1.00 0.88 0.72
N ILE A 75 1.49 -0.26 1.19
CA ILE A 75 2.40 -1.14 0.45
C ILE A 75 1.75 -2.51 0.31
N CYS A 76 1.59 -3.01 -0.91
CA CYS A 76 0.95 -4.28 -1.23
C CYS A 76 -0.47 -4.37 -0.62
N LEU A 77 -0.70 -5.20 0.40
CA LEU A 77 -1.96 -5.25 1.14
C LEU A 77 -2.36 -3.87 1.67
N GLY A 78 -1.42 -3.12 2.22
CA GLY A 78 -1.69 -1.77 2.73
C GLY A 78 -2.22 -0.82 1.66
N PHE A 79 -1.76 -0.93 0.42
CA PHE A 79 -2.31 -0.20 -0.71
C PHE A 79 -3.75 -0.66 -1.03
N GLN A 80 -4.00 -1.96 -1.00
CA GLN A 80 -5.35 -2.51 -1.18
C GLN A 80 -6.30 -2.07 -0.07
N GLN A 81 -5.81 -1.92 1.17
CA GLN A 81 -6.56 -1.36 2.31
C GLN A 81 -7.07 0.05 2.01
N ILE A 82 -6.19 0.92 1.49
CA ILE A 82 -6.55 2.29 1.11
C ILE A 82 -7.64 2.26 0.03
N LEU A 83 -7.45 1.48 -1.02
CA LEU A 83 -8.42 1.38 -2.11
C LEU A 83 -9.76 0.81 -1.63
N TYR A 84 -9.72 -0.21 -0.78
CA TYR A 84 -10.93 -0.81 -0.20
C TYR A 84 -11.71 0.19 0.65
N ALA A 85 -11.03 1.00 1.46
CA ALA A 85 -11.64 2.07 2.24
C ALA A 85 -12.26 3.19 1.37
N GLU A 86 -11.78 3.32 0.12
CA GLU A 86 -12.36 4.21 -0.90
C GLU A 86 -13.44 3.51 -1.75
N ASN A 87 -13.99 2.40 -1.26
CA ASN A 87 -15.02 1.60 -1.93
C ASN A 87 -14.59 0.93 -3.23
N ALA A 88 -13.30 0.72 -3.42
CA ALA A 88 -12.80 -0.04 -4.54
C ALA A 88 -13.05 -1.54 -4.36
N HIS A 89 -13.35 -2.22 -5.45
CA HIS A 89 -13.47 -3.67 -5.45
C HIS A 89 -12.11 -4.33 -5.65
N ILE A 90 -11.65 -5.07 -4.64
CA ILE A 90 -10.44 -5.88 -4.71
C ILE A 90 -10.85 -7.31 -5.08
N VAL A 91 -10.29 -7.82 -6.15
CA VAL A 91 -10.65 -9.12 -6.73
C VAL A 91 -9.42 -10.01 -6.92
N PRO A 92 -9.58 -11.34 -6.90
CA PRO A 92 -8.50 -12.27 -7.24
C PRO A 92 -7.98 -12.03 -8.66
N GLN A 93 -6.68 -12.19 -8.84
CA GLN A 93 -6.08 -12.23 -10.17
C GLN A 93 -6.25 -13.62 -10.78
N LYS A 94 -6.41 -13.66 -12.12
CA LYS A 94 -6.41 -14.93 -12.87
C LYS A 94 -5.08 -15.69 -12.74
N LYS A 95 -3.97 -14.95 -12.65
CA LYS A 95 -2.63 -15.51 -12.47
C LYS A 95 -2.02 -14.96 -11.17
N ILE A 96 -1.64 -15.86 -10.28
CA ILE A 96 -0.93 -15.52 -9.05
C ILE A 96 0.54 -15.26 -9.38
N TYR A 97 1.08 -14.16 -8.84
CA TYR A 97 2.48 -13.80 -9.02
C TYR A 97 3.21 -13.93 -7.68
N HIS A 98 4.15 -14.88 -7.63
CA HIS A 98 5.06 -15.06 -6.50
C HIS A 98 6.49 -15.07 -7.02
N GLY A 99 7.24 -13.98 -6.79
CA GLY A 99 8.63 -13.86 -7.22
C GLY A 99 8.84 -13.65 -8.73
N TYR A 100 7.79 -13.29 -9.48
CA TYR A 100 7.93 -13.01 -10.90
C TYR A 100 8.44 -11.59 -11.15
N GLN A 101 9.47 -11.48 -11.98
CA GLN A 101 9.87 -10.18 -12.50
C GLN A 101 8.94 -9.74 -13.63
N SER A 102 8.53 -8.49 -13.58
CA SER A 102 7.70 -7.87 -14.62
C SER A 102 8.24 -6.51 -14.99
N ARG A 103 8.16 -6.18 -16.27
CA ARG A 103 8.44 -4.83 -16.72
C ARG A 103 7.18 -3.99 -16.56
N ILE A 104 7.31 -2.85 -15.88
CA ILE A 104 6.24 -1.87 -15.73
C ILE A 104 6.67 -0.56 -16.36
N LYS A 105 5.71 0.20 -16.85
CA LYS A 105 5.93 1.48 -17.53
C LYS A 105 5.17 2.58 -16.82
N ALA A 106 5.84 3.69 -16.51
CA ALA A 106 5.16 4.89 -16.02
C ALA A 106 4.34 5.50 -17.18
N LEU A 107 3.02 5.60 -17.00
CA LEU A 107 2.12 6.12 -18.04
C LEU A 107 2.05 7.64 -18.04
N LYS A 108 2.19 8.25 -16.85
CA LYS A 108 2.10 9.71 -16.66
C LYS A 108 3.30 10.21 -15.89
N GLU A 109 3.57 11.49 -16.01
CA GLU A 109 4.54 12.17 -15.19
C GLU A 109 4.07 12.22 -13.73
N SER A 110 5.00 12.04 -12.82
CA SER A 110 4.80 12.20 -11.38
C SER A 110 6.05 12.79 -10.74
N ALA A 111 5.97 13.18 -9.48
CA ALA A 111 7.14 13.63 -8.72
C ALA A 111 8.27 12.58 -8.66
N LEU A 112 7.95 11.29 -8.85
CA LEU A 112 8.89 10.17 -8.74
C LEU A 112 9.35 9.64 -10.10
N PHE A 113 8.52 9.72 -11.15
CA PHE A 113 8.75 9.03 -12.40
C PHE A 113 8.44 9.92 -13.62
N LYS A 114 9.37 9.93 -14.59
CA LYS A 114 9.12 10.51 -15.91
C LYS A 114 8.21 9.58 -16.73
N PRO A 115 7.38 10.12 -17.64
CA PRO A 115 6.55 9.31 -18.53
C PRO A 115 7.42 8.34 -19.35
N ASN A 116 6.85 7.20 -19.68
CA ASN A 116 7.50 6.14 -20.47
C ASN A 116 8.71 5.46 -19.83
N LYS A 117 9.12 5.83 -18.62
CA LYS A 117 10.19 5.12 -17.92
C LYS A 117 9.75 3.69 -17.62
N VAL A 118 10.61 2.72 -17.94
CA VAL A 118 10.38 1.29 -17.71
C VAL A 118 11.20 0.84 -16.52
N PHE A 119 10.58 0.06 -15.65
CA PHE A 119 11.20 -0.55 -14.46
C PHE A 119 11.02 -2.05 -14.49
N LEU A 120 12.01 -2.77 -13.99
CA LEU A 120 11.89 -4.18 -13.66
C LEU A 120 11.51 -4.29 -12.19
N VAL A 121 10.40 -4.95 -11.89
CA VAL A 121 9.88 -5.09 -10.53
C VAL A 121 9.56 -6.54 -10.19
N GLY A 122 9.79 -6.93 -8.94
CA GLY A 122 9.30 -8.18 -8.40
C GLY A 122 7.82 -8.07 -8.04
N ARG A 123 7.03 -9.09 -8.36
CA ARG A 123 5.59 -9.16 -8.05
C ARG A 123 5.31 -10.30 -7.09
N TYR A 124 4.59 -9.97 -6.01
CA TYR A 124 4.21 -10.89 -4.95
C TYR A 124 2.76 -10.64 -4.53
N HIS A 125 1.80 -10.80 -5.45
CA HIS A 125 0.40 -10.55 -5.12
C HIS A 125 -0.56 -11.46 -5.90
N SER A 126 -1.65 -11.81 -5.25
CA SER A 126 -2.74 -12.62 -5.79
C SER A 126 -4.03 -11.82 -6.02
N LEU A 127 -4.09 -10.61 -5.49
CA LEU A 127 -5.24 -9.71 -5.60
C LEU A 127 -4.92 -8.51 -6.48
N LYS A 128 -5.94 -7.93 -7.08
CA LYS A 128 -5.86 -6.70 -7.87
C LYS A 128 -7.11 -5.84 -7.71
N LEU A 129 -6.98 -4.58 -8.07
CA LEU A 129 -8.11 -3.68 -8.23
C LEU A 129 -8.96 -4.13 -9.42
N LYS A 130 -10.29 -4.14 -9.25
CA LYS A 130 -11.23 -4.28 -10.38
C LYS A 130 -11.38 -2.93 -11.07
N GLU A 131 -10.99 -2.87 -12.33
CA GLU A 131 -11.10 -1.66 -13.15
C GLU A 131 -12.44 -1.60 -13.91
N PRO A 132 -12.94 -0.40 -14.28
CA PRO A 132 -12.37 0.92 -13.95
C PRO A 132 -12.68 1.37 -12.52
N PHE A 133 -11.75 2.10 -11.91
CA PHE A 133 -11.96 2.72 -10.60
C PHE A 133 -11.46 4.17 -10.64
N ASN A 134 -12.31 5.12 -10.32
CA ASN A 134 -11.98 6.54 -10.22
C ASN A 134 -12.22 7.01 -8.78
N SER A 135 -11.18 7.47 -8.12
CA SER A 135 -11.27 8.17 -6.86
C SER A 135 -10.45 9.45 -6.93
N LEU A 136 -11.07 10.58 -6.56
CA LEU A 136 -10.40 11.87 -6.49
C LEU A 136 -9.53 12.01 -5.24
N SER A 137 -9.72 11.12 -4.26
CA SER A 137 -9.07 11.20 -2.95
C SER A 137 -7.83 10.31 -2.81
N VAL A 138 -7.59 9.41 -3.76
CA VAL A 138 -6.45 8.49 -3.75
C VAL A 138 -5.52 8.80 -4.91
N SER A 139 -4.32 9.27 -4.59
CA SER A 139 -3.22 9.30 -5.54
C SER A 139 -2.47 7.98 -5.45
N TYR A 140 -2.55 7.14 -6.46
CA TYR A 140 -1.87 5.86 -6.52
C TYR A 140 -1.09 5.71 -7.82
N THR A 141 -0.01 4.94 -7.75
CA THR A 141 0.71 4.53 -8.93
C THR A 141 0.00 3.31 -9.52
N HIS A 142 -0.73 3.51 -10.61
CA HIS A 142 -1.39 2.42 -11.32
C HIS A 142 -0.35 1.67 -12.14
N LEU A 143 -0.18 0.38 -11.85
CA LEU A 143 0.69 -0.51 -12.60
C LEU A 143 -0.16 -1.27 -13.62
N THR A 144 -0.29 -0.74 -14.83
CA THR A 144 -0.81 -1.51 -15.96
C THR A 144 0.35 -2.29 -16.57
N LEU A 145 0.18 -3.60 -16.66
CA LEU A 145 1.02 -4.42 -17.52
C LEU A 145 0.66 -4.09 -18.98
N PRO A 146 1.63 -3.93 -19.89
CA PRO A 146 1.32 -3.91 -21.29
C PRO A 146 0.65 -5.26 -21.62
N THR A 147 -0.64 -5.22 -21.93
CA THR A 147 -1.29 -6.35 -22.60
C THR A 147 -0.60 -6.50 -23.94
N LYS A 148 0.05 -7.63 -24.16
CA LYS A 148 0.43 -7.99 -25.53
C LYS A 148 -0.85 -7.99 -26.36
N ALA A 149 -0.88 -7.11 -27.37
CA ALA A 149 -1.80 -7.26 -28.48
C ALA A 149 -1.56 -8.62 -29.16
#